data_6deddb317c499486a6fb2f8958d0059f
#
_entry.id   6deddb317c499486a6fb2f8958d0059f
#
_cell.length_a   1.000
_cell.length_b   1.000
_cell.length_c   1.000
_cell.angle_alpha   90.00
_cell.angle_beta   90.00
_cell.angle_gamma   90.00
#
_symmetry.space_group_name_H-M   'P 1'
#
loop_
_entity.id
_entity.type
_entity.pdbx_description
1 polymer ?
#
loop_
_entity_poly.entity_id
_entity_poly.type
_entity_poly.pdbx_seq_one_letter_code
_entity_poly.pdbx_strand_id
1 'polypeptide(L)'
;LGVITVQCEDEIAGCASALGASYAGALAVTTTSGPGICLKSEAMNLAVIAELPLVVIDVQRGGPSTGLPTKSEQTDLLQVLFGRNGESPMPVIAATTPTDCFDAAYQAAKIALEYMTPVVLLTDAFIANGSAAWKLPNLAEYPEIKAPFVTPDMAGNWTPYMRNPETGARYWAVPGTEGFMHRIGGLEKSAATGAISNDPENHHQMTLTRQAKVDNIKVPDLVVEGNPDADLLVVGFGGTYGHLLSAVNEMNANGNKAALAHFKYLNPLPKNTAEVL
;
A
#
# COMPACT_ATOMS: atom_id res chain seq x y z
N LEU A 1 20.59 -6.60 -12.32
CA LEU A 1 19.86 -5.54 -11.60
C LEU A 1 19.84 -5.74 -10.09
N GLY A 2 20.38 -6.85 -9.54
CA GLY A 2 20.47 -7.10 -8.09
C GLY A 2 19.18 -7.51 -7.40
N VAL A 3 18.08 -7.73 -8.13
CA VAL A 3 16.83 -8.23 -7.57
C VAL A 3 16.94 -9.74 -7.35
N ILE A 4 16.63 -10.19 -6.13
CA ILE A 4 16.57 -11.60 -5.77
C ILE A 4 15.12 -12.07 -5.91
N THR A 5 14.90 -13.07 -6.75
CA THR A 5 13.58 -13.70 -6.91
C THR A 5 13.60 -15.05 -6.21
N VAL A 6 12.62 -15.27 -5.33
CA VAL A 6 12.45 -16.52 -4.56
C VAL A 6 11.09 -17.11 -4.91
N GLN A 7 11.08 -18.37 -5.34
CA GLN A 7 9.85 -19.13 -5.51
C GLN A 7 9.59 -19.95 -4.24
N CYS A 8 8.36 -19.84 -3.73
CA CYS A 8 7.88 -20.61 -2.58
C CYS A 8 6.76 -21.55 -3.01
N GLU A 9 6.43 -22.51 -2.16
CA GLU A 9 5.42 -23.53 -2.42
C GLU A 9 3.98 -22.98 -2.48
N ASP A 10 3.71 -21.89 -1.75
CA ASP A 10 2.39 -21.27 -1.69
C ASP A 10 2.45 -19.76 -1.34
N GLU A 11 1.29 -19.12 -1.29
CA GLU A 11 1.13 -17.69 -0.99
C GLU A 11 1.52 -17.33 0.44
N ILE A 12 1.33 -18.24 1.40
CA ILE A 12 1.68 -18.03 2.82
C ILE A 12 3.19 -17.94 2.92
N ALA A 13 3.90 -18.96 2.40
CA ALA A 13 5.36 -19.01 2.39
C ALA A 13 5.96 -17.84 1.62
N GLY A 14 5.39 -17.47 0.46
CA GLY A 14 5.83 -16.32 -0.32
C GLY A 14 5.73 -15.00 0.43
N CYS A 15 4.64 -14.77 1.14
CA CYS A 15 4.46 -13.56 1.94
C CYS A 15 5.37 -13.56 3.19
N ALA A 16 5.47 -14.68 3.90
CA ALA A 16 6.32 -14.81 5.08
C ALA A 16 7.80 -14.65 4.74
N SER A 17 8.26 -15.21 3.61
CA SER A 17 9.64 -15.03 3.13
C SER A 17 9.93 -13.57 2.77
N ALA A 18 9.00 -12.88 2.09
CA ALA A 18 9.12 -11.46 1.80
C ALA A 18 9.17 -10.62 3.08
N LEU A 19 8.35 -10.96 4.09
CA LEU A 19 8.37 -10.29 5.38
C LEU A 19 9.70 -10.50 6.12
N GLY A 20 10.26 -11.70 6.07
CA GLY A 20 11.59 -12.00 6.60
C GLY A 20 12.69 -11.19 5.92
N ALA A 21 12.63 -11.04 4.59
CA ALA A 21 13.56 -10.19 3.85
C ALA A 21 13.42 -8.70 4.25
N SER A 22 12.18 -8.23 4.43
CA SER A 22 11.92 -6.89 4.96
C SER A 22 12.52 -6.72 6.36
N TYR A 23 12.31 -7.66 7.26
CA TYR A 23 12.94 -7.62 8.60
C TYR A 23 14.46 -7.48 8.51
N ALA A 24 15.08 -8.15 7.54
CA ALA A 24 16.53 -8.08 7.27
C ALA A 24 17.00 -6.83 6.52
N GLY A 25 16.14 -5.84 6.30
CA GLY A 25 16.52 -4.55 5.73
C GLY A 25 16.32 -4.41 4.21
N ALA A 26 15.64 -5.36 3.56
CA ALA A 26 15.38 -5.30 2.12
C ALA A 26 14.00 -4.69 1.80
N LEU A 27 13.88 -4.02 0.66
CA LEU A 27 12.58 -3.79 0.06
C LEU A 27 12.04 -5.13 -0.45
N ALA A 28 10.97 -5.61 0.16
CA ALA A 28 10.35 -6.86 -0.18
C ALA A 28 9.01 -6.68 -0.90
N VAL A 29 8.79 -7.47 -1.93
CA VAL A 29 7.58 -7.45 -2.75
C VAL A 29 7.04 -8.87 -2.90
N THR A 30 5.74 -9.06 -2.78
CA THR A 30 5.05 -10.31 -3.11
C THR A 30 3.86 -10.02 -4.01
N THR A 31 3.57 -10.91 -4.96
CA THR A 31 2.48 -10.76 -5.91
C THR A 31 1.44 -11.86 -5.70
N THR A 32 0.18 -11.54 -5.97
CA THR A 32 -0.92 -12.49 -5.80
C THR A 32 -2.18 -12.07 -6.58
N SER A 33 -3.28 -12.77 -6.34
CA SER A 33 -4.66 -12.42 -6.73
C SER A 33 -5.61 -12.69 -5.56
N GLY A 34 -6.91 -12.42 -5.69
CA GLY A 34 -7.90 -12.51 -4.62
C GLY A 34 -7.79 -13.71 -3.68
N PRO A 35 -7.75 -14.97 -4.17
CA PRO A 35 -7.58 -16.13 -3.29
C PRO A 35 -6.29 -16.07 -2.48
N GLY A 36 -5.19 -15.64 -3.10
CA GLY A 36 -3.90 -15.56 -2.42
C GLY A 36 -3.82 -14.39 -1.43
N ILE A 37 -4.53 -13.27 -1.66
CA ILE A 37 -4.61 -12.18 -0.67
C ILE A 37 -5.28 -12.66 0.62
N CYS A 38 -6.29 -13.54 0.51
CA CYS A 38 -6.91 -14.17 1.67
C CYS A 38 -5.92 -15.02 2.47
N LEU A 39 -5.09 -15.82 1.78
CA LEU A 39 -4.06 -16.66 2.40
C LEU A 39 -2.93 -15.85 3.05
N LYS A 40 -2.62 -14.66 2.52
CA LYS A 40 -1.57 -13.76 3.04
C LYS A 40 -2.02 -12.92 4.24
N SER A 41 -3.30 -12.94 4.62
CA SER A 41 -3.90 -12.03 5.61
C SER A 41 -3.15 -12.02 6.95
N GLU A 42 -2.73 -13.18 7.47
CA GLU A 42 -1.98 -13.26 8.73
C GLU A 42 -0.59 -12.64 8.62
N ALA A 43 0.18 -12.96 7.58
CA ALA A 43 1.51 -12.39 7.38
C ALA A 43 1.45 -10.86 7.14
N MET A 44 0.41 -10.36 6.47
CA MET A 44 0.16 -8.92 6.32
C MET A 44 -0.14 -8.27 7.68
N ASN A 45 -0.93 -8.91 8.55
CA ASN A 45 -1.15 -8.45 9.92
C ASN A 45 0.13 -8.40 10.75
N LEU A 46 0.98 -9.43 10.61
CA LEU A 46 2.29 -9.42 11.25
C LEU A 46 3.15 -8.24 10.77
N ALA A 47 3.10 -7.92 9.47
CA ALA A 47 3.78 -6.74 8.94
C ALA A 47 3.25 -5.43 9.52
N VAL A 48 1.93 -5.32 9.75
CA VAL A 48 1.30 -4.13 10.38
C VAL A 48 1.75 -3.98 11.82
N ILE A 49 1.64 -5.02 12.65
CA ILE A 49 1.98 -4.91 14.09
C ILE A 49 3.48 -4.79 14.32
N ALA A 50 4.30 -5.41 13.49
CA ALA A 50 5.76 -5.28 13.52
C ALA A 50 6.26 -3.98 12.86
N GLU A 51 5.38 -3.28 12.15
CA GLU A 51 5.69 -2.08 11.37
C GLU A 51 6.88 -2.30 10.43
N LEU A 52 6.75 -3.26 9.54
CA LEU A 52 7.74 -3.62 8.54
C LEU A 52 7.26 -3.23 7.13
N PRO A 53 8.14 -2.67 6.28
CA PRO A 53 7.79 -2.34 4.91
C PRO A 53 7.58 -3.61 4.08
N LEU A 54 6.48 -3.69 3.36
CA LEU A 54 6.18 -4.79 2.45
C LEU A 54 5.27 -4.26 1.33
N VAL A 55 5.55 -4.59 0.09
CA VAL A 55 4.63 -4.31 -1.01
C VAL A 55 3.93 -5.61 -1.41
N VAL A 56 2.61 -5.60 -1.35
CA VAL A 56 1.75 -6.70 -1.81
C VAL A 56 1.03 -6.24 -3.08
N ILE A 57 1.33 -6.85 -4.21
CA ILE A 57 0.67 -6.56 -5.47
C ILE A 57 -0.46 -7.57 -5.66
N ASP A 58 -1.68 -7.09 -5.69
CA ASP A 58 -2.87 -7.88 -5.92
C ASP A 58 -3.42 -7.65 -7.34
N VAL A 59 -3.28 -8.67 -8.18
CA VAL A 59 -3.82 -8.67 -9.55
C VAL A 59 -5.23 -9.25 -9.49
N GLN A 60 -6.20 -8.38 -9.28
CA GLN A 60 -7.61 -8.75 -9.10
C GLN A 60 -8.17 -9.48 -10.31
N ARG A 61 -8.99 -10.47 -10.07
CA ARG A 61 -9.71 -11.24 -11.10
C ARG A 61 -11.05 -11.73 -10.57
N GLY A 62 -11.91 -12.20 -11.49
CA GLY A 62 -13.24 -12.71 -11.15
C GLY A 62 -13.20 -13.79 -10.07
N GLY A 63 -13.98 -13.58 -9.01
CA GLY A 63 -14.18 -14.49 -7.88
C GLY A 63 -15.51 -15.27 -7.98
N PRO A 64 -15.95 -15.98 -6.90
CA PRO A 64 -15.16 -16.34 -5.70
C PRO A 64 -14.11 -17.42 -5.96
N SER A 65 -13.16 -17.57 -5.05
CA SER A 65 -11.97 -18.46 -5.20
C SER A 65 -11.24 -18.17 -6.51
N THR A 66 -10.96 -19.15 -7.34
CA THR A 66 -10.35 -18.97 -8.66
C THR A 66 -11.33 -18.43 -9.71
N GLY A 67 -12.61 -18.36 -9.38
CA GLY A 67 -13.69 -17.69 -10.09
C GLY A 67 -13.82 -17.99 -11.57
N LEU A 68 -14.28 -17.01 -12.33
CA LEU A 68 -14.39 -17.10 -13.79
C LEU A 68 -13.00 -17.07 -14.44
N PRO A 69 -12.61 -18.07 -15.24
CA PRO A 69 -11.31 -18.09 -15.89
C PRO A 69 -11.06 -16.83 -16.73
N THR A 70 -9.93 -16.17 -16.52
CA THR A 70 -9.45 -15.02 -17.29
C THR A 70 -10.41 -13.81 -17.33
N LYS A 71 -11.30 -13.67 -16.35
CA LYS A 71 -12.22 -12.52 -16.28
C LYS A 71 -11.73 -11.46 -15.30
N SER A 72 -11.85 -10.20 -15.73
CA SER A 72 -11.48 -9.04 -14.93
C SER A 72 -12.60 -8.69 -13.97
N GLU A 73 -12.25 -8.47 -12.72
CA GLU A 73 -13.11 -7.89 -11.68
C GLU A 73 -12.25 -7.03 -10.74
N GLN A 74 -12.90 -6.18 -9.95
CA GLN A 74 -12.30 -5.35 -8.90
C GLN A 74 -13.01 -5.62 -7.57
N THR A 75 -12.98 -6.89 -7.12
CA THR A 75 -13.75 -7.36 -5.96
C THR A 75 -12.94 -7.49 -4.68
N ASP A 76 -11.63 -7.26 -4.74
CA ASP A 76 -10.73 -7.52 -3.61
C ASP A 76 -10.55 -6.30 -2.69
N LEU A 77 -11.06 -5.12 -3.05
CA LEU A 77 -10.87 -3.87 -2.29
C LEU A 77 -11.33 -4.00 -0.83
N LEU A 78 -12.53 -4.51 -0.57
CA LEU A 78 -13.04 -4.65 0.80
C LEU A 78 -12.27 -5.70 1.60
N GLN A 79 -11.83 -6.77 0.95
CA GLN A 79 -10.93 -7.76 1.54
C GLN A 79 -9.61 -7.13 1.97
N VAL A 80 -9.03 -6.30 1.10
CA VAL A 80 -7.78 -5.60 1.38
C VAL A 80 -7.94 -4.56 2.48
N LEU A 81 -9.03 -3.83 2.53
CA LEU A 81 -9.28 -2.82 3.56
C LEU A 81 -9.65 -3.44 4.92
N PHE A 82 -10.51 -4.47 4.94
CA PHE A 82 -11.19 -4.93 6.15
C PHE A 82 -11.09 -6.45 6.42
N GLY A 83 -10.54 -7.22 5.51
CA GLY A 83 -10.55 -8.69 5.57
C GLY A 83 -9.47 -9.32 6.46
N ARG A 84 -9.04 -8.65 7.53
CA ARG A 84 -8.02 -9.14 8.47
C ARG A 84 -8.55 -9.07 9.91
N ASN A 85 -7.89 -9.79 10.83
CA ASN A 85 -8.24 -9.73 12.24
C ASN A 85 -7.65 -8.48 12.91
N GLY A 86 -8.40 -7.86 13.81
CA GLY A 86 -8.02 -6.68 14.57
C GLY A 86 -7.94 -5.41 13.72
N GLU A 87 -7.46 -4.34 14.33
CA GLU A 87 -7.23 -3.04 13.70
C GLU A 87 -5.92 -3.08 12.91
N SER A 88 -6.03 -3.26 11.61
CA SER A 88 -4.92 -3.50 10.69
C SER A 88 -4.92 -2.49 9.53
N PRO A 89 -4.62 -1.20 9.80
CA PRO A 89 -4.60 -0.18 8.78
C PRO A 89 -3.45 -0.40 7.80
N MET A 90 -3.75 -0.35 6.51
CA MET A 90 -2.76 -0.42 5.45
C MET A 90 -3.07 0.57 4.34
N PRO A 91 -2.05 1.24 3.78
CA PRO A 91 -2.22 2.01 2.55
C PRO A 91 -2.62 1.11 1.37
N VAL A 92 -3.53 1.62 0.55
CA VAL A 92 -4.03 0.93 -0.65
C VAL A 92 -3.96 1.89 -1.83
N ILE A 93 -3.24 1.47 -2.87
CA ILE A 93 -3.09 2.19 -4.13
C ILE A 93 -3.65 1.31 -5.24
N ALA A 94 -4.29 1.90 -6.26
CA ALA A 94 -4.77 1.19 -7.43
C ALA A 94 -4.11 1.75 -8.70
N ALA A 95 -3.49 0.88 -9.50
CA ALA A 95 -2.99 1.26 -10.81
C ALA A 95 -4.16 1.51 -11.79
N THR A 96 -4.03 2.50 -12.66
CA THR A 96 -5.10 2.97 -13.53
C THR A 96 -4.97 2.48 -14.98
N THR A 97 -3.74 2.27 -15.43
CA THR A 97 -3.41 1.83 -16.79
C THR A 97 -2.18 0.92 -16.76
N PRO A 98 -1.90 0.15 -17.83
CA PRO A 98 -0.66 -0.62 -17.92
C PRO A 98 0.61 0.23 -17.74
N THR A 99 0.62 1.46 -18.25
CA THR A 99 1.76 2.38 -18.12
C THR A 99 1.90 2.96 -16.73
N ASP A 100 0.80 3.17 -16.02
CA ASP A 100 0.77 3.66 -14.63
C ASP A 100 1.27 2.62 -13.61
N CYS A 101 1.36 1.35 -13.99
CA CYS A 101 1.85 0.30 -13.07
C CYS A 101 3.26 0.59 -12.54
N PHE A 102 4.12 1.22 -13.34
CA PHE A 102 5.46 1.60 -12.89
C PHE A 102 5.42 2.68 -11.80
N ASP A 103 4.66 3.75 -12.05
CA ASP A 103 4.50 4.84 -11.09
C ASP A 103 3.81 4.37 -9.81
N ALA A 104 2.77 3.54 -9.94
CA ALA A 104 2.06 2.97 -8.81
C ALA A 104 2.95 2.05 -7.96
N ALA A 105 3.81 1.23 -8.59
CA ALA A 105 4.77 0.39 -7.88
C ALA A 105 5.84 1.22 -7.16
N TYR A 106 6.36 2.29 -7.81
CA TYR A 106 7.28 3.22 -7.17
C TYR A 106 6.64 3.89 -5.95
N GLN A 107 5.40 4.38 -6.06
CA GLN A 107 4.69 5.00 -4.95
C GLN A 107 4.41 4.01 -3.81
N ALA A 108 4.03 2.78 -4.13
CA ALA A 108 3.85 1.72 -3.14
C ALA A 108 5.15 1.43 -2.37
N ALA A 109 6.27 1.29 -3.07
CA ALA A 109 7.58 1.09 -2.47
C ALA A 109 8.02 2.29 -1.61
N LYS A 110 7.80 3.50 -2.11
CA LYS A 110 8.09 4.75 -1.38
C LYS A 110 7.32 4.82 -0.06
N ILE A 111 6.01 4.62 -0.10
CA ILE A 111 5.16 4.64 1.09
C ILE A 111 5.58 3.53 2.06
N ALA A 112 5.79 2.30 1.57
CA ALA A 112 6.18 1.19 2.43
C ALA A 112 7.47 1.48 3.21
N LEU A 113 8.49 1.98 2.53
CA LEU A 113 9.79 2.26 3.14
C LEU A 113 9.79 3.50 4.04
N GLU A 114 9.21 4.61 3.58
CA GLU A 114 9.24 5.87 4.33
C GLU A 114 8.33 5.87 5.56
N TYR A 115 7.23 5.10 5.51
CA TYR A 115 6.27 5.00 6.62
C TYR A 115 6.38 3.69 7.42
N MET A 116 7.29 2.79 7.06
CA MET A 116 7.48 1.49 7.74
C MET A 116 6.14 0.75 7.93
N THR A 117 5.50 0.41 6.81
CA THR A 117 4.17 -0.20 6.80
C THR A 117 4.01 -1.09 5.56
N PRO A 118 3.25 -2.19 5.62
CA PRO A 118 2.87 -2.87 4.40
C PRO A 118 1.94 -1.99 3.56
N VAL A 119 2.03 -2.11 2.23
CA VAL A 119 1.20 -1.38 1.25
C VAL A 119 0.62 -2.39 0.27
N VAL A 120 -0.66 -2.28 -0.04
CA VAL A 120 -1.27 -3.05 -1.12
C VAL A 120 -1.37 -2.21 -2.38
N LEU A 121 -0.84 -2.74 -3.46
CA LEU A 121 -1.03 -2.21 -4.80
C LEU A 121 -2.05 -3.09 -5.53
N LEU A 122 -3.24 -2.54 -5.75
CA LEU A 122 -4.27 -3.17 -6.56
C LEU A 122 -4.00 -2.91 -8.05
N THR A 123 -3.99 -3.95 -8.82
CA THR A 123 -4.14 -3.95 -10.26
C THR A 123 -5.23 -4.96 -10.62
N ASP A 124 -5.47 -5.25 -11.87
CA ASP A 124 -6.48 -6.21 -12.27
C ASP A 124 -6.10 -6.95 -13.56
N ALA A 125 -6.87 -7.97 -13.89
CA ALA A 125 -6.62 -8.80 -15.08
C ALA A 125 -6.74 -8.00 -16.40
N PHE A 126 -7.50 -6.89 -16.45
CA PHE A 126 -7.57 -6.03 -17.64
C PHE A 126 -6.23 -5.32 -17.85
N ILE A 127 -5.69 -4.70 -16.81
CA ILE A 127 -4.38 -4.03 -16.85
C ILE A 127 -3.26 -5.04 -17.13
N ALA A 128 -3.27 -6.18 -16.46
CA ALA A 128 -2.21 -7.20 -16.56
C ALA A 128 -2.13 -7.88 -17.93
N ASN A 129 -3.28 -8.02 -18.63
CA ASN A 129 -3.34 -8.59 -19.98
C ASN A 129 -3.36 -7.51 -21.08
N GLY A 130 -3.44 -6.24 -20.70
CA GLY A 130 -3.44 -5.10 -21.61
C GLY A 130 -2.04 -4.80 -22.16
N SER A 131 -2.04 -4.06 -23.28
CA SER A 131 -0.82 -3.52 -23.89
C SER A 131 -1.02 -2.03 -24.15
N ALA A 132 0.00 -1.23 -23.86
CA ALA A 132 -0.02 0.20 -24.13
C ALA A 132 1.38 0.66 -24.58
N ALA A 133 1.40 1.69 -25.42
CA ALA A 133 2.64 2.38 -25.73
C ALA A 133 3.14 3.09 -24.45
N TRP A 134 4.39 2.83 -24.08
CA TRP A 134 4.97 3.35 -22.87
C TRP A 134 6.27 4.12 -23.16
N LYS A 135 6.30 5.39 -22.77
CA LYS A 135 7.53 6.16 -22.77
C LYS A 135 8.34 5.79 -21.54
N LEU A 136 9.57 5.33 -21.76
CA LEU A 136 10.49 5.01 -20.65
C LEU A 136 10.63 6.23 -19.73
N PRO A 137 10.42 6.04 -18.42
CA PRO A 137 10.51 7.13 -17.47
C PRO A 137 11.96 7.61 -17.32
N ASN A 138 12.15 8.89 -17.08
CA ASN A 138 13.42 9.44 -16.67
C ASN A 138 13.59 9.23 -15.16
N LEU A 139 14.39 8.25 -14.76
CA LEU A 139 14.60 7.91 -13.35
C LEU A 139 15.15 9.06 -12.50
N ALA A 140 15.79 10.05 -13.11
CA ALA A 140 16.27 11.23 -12.40
C ALA A 140 15.14 12.17 -11.92
N GLU A 141 13.92 12.00 -12.45
CA GLU A 141 12.74 12.76 -12.03
C GLU A 141 12.02 12.13 -10.82
N TYR A 142 12.43 10.90 -10.44
CA TYR A 142 11.85 10.22 -9.28
C TYR A 142 12.65 10.57 -8.02
N PRO A 143 12.01 11.12 -6.97
CA PRO A 143 12.68 11.40 -5.71
C PRO A 143 13.32 10.16 -5.11
N GLU A 144 14.50 10.32 -4.51
CA GLU A 144 15.11 9.23 -3.74
C GLU A 144 14.20 8.78 -2.59
N ILE A 145 14.01 7.47 -2.45
CA ILE A 145 13.25 6.91 -1.33
C ILE A 145 14.14 6.88 -0.09
N LYS A 146 13.68 7.51 1.00
CA LYS A 146 14.43 7.65 2.24
C LYS A 146 13.82 6.82 3.37
N ALA A 147 14.23 5.56 3.47
CA ALA A 147 13.85 4.72 4.61
C ALA A 147 14.45 5.28 5.91
N PRO A 148 13.71 5.29 7.03
CA PRO A 148 14.15 5.87 8.31
C PRO A 148 15.10 4.93 9.07
N PHE A 149 16.23 4.56 8.48
CA PHE A 149 17.23 3.76 9.16
C PHE A 149 17.77 4.46 10.39
N VAL A 150 18.13 3.67 11.41
CA VAL A 150 18.85 4.19 12.58
C VAL A 150 20.23 4.70 12.16
N THR A 151 20.69 5.74 12.87
CA THR A 151 22.03 6.32 12.68
C THR A 151 22.87 6.06 13.94
N PRO A 152 24.21 6.00 13.85
CA PRO A 152 25.07 5.65 14.98
C PRO A 152 24.88 6.54 16.22
N ASP A 153 24.53 7.82 16.05
CA ASP A 153 24.28 8.77 17.12
C ASP A 153 22.99 8.49 17.91
N MET A 154 22.09 7.67 17.39
CA MET A 154 20.90 7.22 18.10
C MET A 154 21.20 6.11 19.11
N ALA A 155 22.36 5.46 19.03
CA ALA A 155 22.73 4.37 19.92
C ALA A 155 22.66 4.80 21.40
N GLY A 156 22.05 3.95 22.25
CA GLY A 156 21.86 4.21 23.67
C GLY A 156 20.61 5.00 24.05
N ASN A 157 20.03 5.77 23.13
CA ASN A 157 18.78 6.51 23.35
C ASN A 157 17.61 5.98 22.49
N TRP A 158 17.89 5.11 21.56
CA TRP A 158 16.89 4.53 20.65
C TRP A 158 16.05 3.44 21.35
N THR A 159 14.79 3.39 21.01
CA THR A 159 13.89 2.25 21.35
C THR A 159 13.20 1.74 20.08
N PRO A 160 12.74 0.47 20.04
CA PRO A 160 12.18 -0.13 18.82
C PRO A 160 11.00 0.61 18.20
N TYR A 161 10.25 1.36 19.02
CA TYR A 161 9.10 2.15 18.59
C TYR A 161 9.31 3.67 18.72
N MET A 162 10.56 4.12 18.85
CA MET A 162 10.88 5.53 18.63
C MET A 162 10.48 5.92 17.22
N ARG A 163 9.75 7.04 17.09
CA ARG A 163 9.13 7.44 15.83
C ARG A 163 9.70 8.71 15.25
N ASN A 164 9.78 8.74 13.93
CA ASN A 164 10.01 9.96 13.20
C ASN A 164 8.80 10.90 13.42
N PRO A 165 9.01 12.16 13.85
CA PRO A 165 7.90 13.08 14.19
C PRO A 165 7.10 13.53 12.96
N GLU A 166 7.67 13.47 11.75
CA GLU A 166 7.01 13.91 10.53
C GLU A 166 6.12 12.82 9.92
N THR A 167 6.60 11.57 9.94
CA THR A 167 5.92 10.46 9.27
C THR A 167 5.19 9.52 10.23
N GLY A 168 5.54 9.55 11.53
CA GLY A 168 5.09 8.55 12.50
C GLY A 168 5.73 7.17 12.33
N ALA A 169 6.61 6.99 11.34
CA ALA A 169 7.32 5.74 11.13
C ALA A 169 8.30 5.46 12.26
N ARG A 170 8.41 4.20 12.69
CA ARG A 170 9.49 3.81 13.59
C ARG A 170 10.83 3.84 12.86
N TYR A 171 11.91 4.11 13.57
CA TYR A 171 13.25 4.00 13.00
C TYR A 171 13.65 2.55 12.81
N TRP A 172 14.22 2.23 11.66
CA TRP A 172 14.51 0.88 11.21
C TRP A 172 15.91 0.46 11.59
N ALA A 173 16.02 -0.34 12.64
CA ALA A 173 17.26 -1.04 12.97
C ALA A 173 17.25 -2.41 12.32
N VAL A 174 18.21 -2.66 11.43
CA VAL A 174 18.38 -3.95 10.77
C VAL A 174 19.08 -4.93 11.73
N PRO A 175 18.71 -6.22 11.77
CA PRO A 175 19.40 -7.20 12.57
C PRO A 175 20.92 -7.19 12.34
N GLY A 176 21.70 -7.19 13.41
CA GLY A 176 23.15 -7.10 13.37
C GLY A 176 23.73 -5.68 13.44
N THR A 177 22.90 -4.64 13.44
CA THR A 177 23.36 -3.27 13.66
C THR A 177 23.83 -3.10 15.10
N GLU A 178 25.10 -2.77 15.30
CA GLU A 178 25.72 -2.61 16.61
C GLU A 178 25.04 -1.52 17.44
N GLY A 179 24.72 -1.81 18.70
CA GLY A 179 24.05 -0.87 19.60
C GLY A 179 22.53 -0.84 19.50
N PHE A 180 21.91 -1.60 18.54
CA PHE A 180 20.47 -1.58 18.30
C PHE A 180 19.81 -2.95 18.48
N MET A 181 20.35 -3.78 19.35
CA MET A 181 19.79 -5.09 19.64
C MET A 181 18.38 -4.96 20.23
N HIS A 182 17.40 -5.62 19.61
CA HIS A 182 15.99 -5.53 20.01
C HIS A 182 15.20 -6.76 19.55
N ARG A 183 13.96 -6.84 20.01
CA ARG A 183 12.98 -7.83 19.59
C ARG A 183 11.82 -7.19 18.85
N ILE A 184 11.41 -7.81 17.74
CA ILE A 184 10.16 -7.53 17.05
C ILE A 184 9.35 -8.84 16.96
N GLY A 185 8.02 -8.76 16.98
CA GLY A 185 7.14 -9.91 16.82
C GLY A 185 5.68 -9.51 16.83
N GLY A 186 4.81 -10.51 16.73
CA GLY A 186 3.36 -10.32 16.57
C GLY A 186 2.59 -9.96 17.85
N LEU A 187 3.22 -10.03 19.04
CA LEU A 187 2.60 -9.59 20.28
C LEU A 187 2.68 -8.06 20.42
N GLU A 188 1.71 -7.46 21.11
CA GLU A 188 1.76 -6.02 21.40
C GLU A 188 2.96 -5.69 22.31
N LYS A 189 3.52 -4.53 22.08
CA LYS A 189 4.74 -4.05 22.76
C LYS A 189 4.54 -2.66 23.34
N SER A 190 5.27 -2.38 24.39
CA SER A 190 5.33 -1.05 24.98
C SER A 190 5.87 -0.04 23.96
N ALA A 191 5.16 1.05 23.76
CA ALA A 191 5.60 2.16 22.93
C ALA A 191 6.95 2.74 23.39
N ALA A 192 7.19 2.74 24.70
CA ALA A 192 8.39 3.32 25.30
C ALA A 192 9.62 2.41 25.21
N THR A 193 9.46 1.09 25.42
CA THR A 193 10.58 0.17 25.60
C THR A 193 10.70 -0.92 24.55
N GLY A 194 9.62 -1.20 23.81
CA GLY A 194 9.54 -2.35 22.89
C GLY A 194 9.41 -3.72 23.57
N ALA A 195 9.29 -3.76 24.93
CA ALA A 195 8.99 -4.99 25.64
C ALA A 195 7.54 -5.43 25.40
N ILE A 196 7.26 -6.74 25.51
CA ILE A 196 5.90 -7.27 25.44
C ILE A 196 5.04 -6.59 26.52
N SER A 197 3.85 -6.14 26.15
CA SER A 197 2.94 -5.42 27.04
C SER A 197 1.52 -5.99 26.94
N ASN A 198 0.92 -6.23 28.12
CA ASN A 198 -0.50 -6.59 28.28
C ASN A 198 -1.32 -5.39 28.79
N ASP A 199 -0.73 -4.20 28.86
CA ASP A 199 -1.40 -2.98 29.29
C ASP A 199 -2.41 -2.52 28.25
N PRO A 200 -3.70 -2.41 28.59
CA PRO A 200 -4.75 -2.02 27.65
C PRO A 200 -4.61 -0.58 27.14
N GLU A 201 -4.11 0.34 27.99
CA GLU A 201 -3.88 1.73 27.57
C GLU A 201 -2.76 1.82 26.53
N ASN A 202 -1.68 1.08 26.75
CA ASN A 202 -0.61 0.97 25.76
C ASN A 202 -1.11 0.35 24.44
N HIS A 203 -1.92 -0.71 24.52
CA HIS A 203 -2.48 -1.33 23.31
C HIS A 203 -3.35 -0.34 22.52
N HIS A 204 -4.26 0.37 23.20
CA HIS A 204 -5.08 1.41 22.58
C HIS A 204 -4.22 2.49 21.92
N GLN A 205 -3.21 3.01 22.64
CA GLN A 205 -2.30 4.01 22.09
C GLN A 205 -1.52 3.51 20.86
N MET A 206 -1.03 2.28 20.88
CA MET A 206 -0.31 1.70 19.75
C MET A 206 -1.22 1.52 18.53
N THR A 207 -2.48 1.11 18.74
CA THR A 207 -3.51 1.00 17.70
C THR A 207 -3.78 2.36 17.04
N LEU A 208 -4.04 3.39 17.85
CA LEU A 208 -4.25 4.76 17.35
C LEU A 208 -3.02 5.31 16.60
N THR A 209 -1.83 4.99 17.09
CA THR A 209 -0.59 5.43 16.44
C THR A 209 -0.38 4.79 15.08
N ARG A 210 -0.65 3.49 14.94
CA ARG A 210 -0.59 2.80 13.64
C ARG A 210 -1.62 3.36 12.66
N GLN A 211 -2.85 3.64 13.13
CA GLN A 211 -3.89 4.27 12.32
C GLN A 211 -3.48 5.67 11.87
N ALA A 212 -3.09 6.52 12.80
CA ALA A 212 -2.67 7.90 12.51
C ALA A 212 -1.48 7.96 11.54
N LYS A 213 -0.55 7.01 11.60
CA LYS A 213 0.55 6.89 10.63
C LYS A 213 0.03 6.73 9.21
N VAL A 214 -0.96 5.86 9.00
CA VAL A 214 -1.59 5.64 7.68
C VAL A 214 -2.40 6.85 7.24
N ASP A 215 -3.22 7.41 8.12
CA ASP A 215 -4.09 8.57 7.82
C ASP A 215 -3.29 9.83 7.44
N ASN A 216 -2.06 9.95 7.95
CA ASN A 216 -1.19 11.09 7.68
C ASN A 216 -0.25 10.90 6.49
N ILE A 217 -0.32 9.78 5.76
CA ILE A 217 0.42 9.62 4.52
C ILE A 217 -0.01 10.70 3.53
N LYS A 218 0.97 11.44 3.02
CA LYS A 218 0.71 12.50 2.04
C LYS A 218 0.46 11.87 0.68
N VAL A 219 -0.76 12.01 0.19
CA VAL A 219 -1.16 11.60 -1.15
C VAL A 219 -1.61 12.84 -1.94
N PRO A 220 -1.47 12.84 -3.28
CA PRO A 220 -1.97 13.92 -4.13
C PRO A 220 -3.48 14.13 -3.99
N ASP A 221 -3.93 15.35 -4.23
CA ASP A 221 -5.34 15.67 -4.30
C ASP A 221 -6.03 14.93 -5.45
N LEU A 222 -7.31 14.61 -5.26
CA LEU A 222 -8.17 14.04 -6.27
C LEU A 222 -8.45 15.07 -7.37
N VAL A 223 -8.12 14.72 -8.60
CA VAL A 223 -8.36 15.56 -9.77
C VAL A 223 -9.69 15.18 -10.41
N VAL A 224 -10.49 16.19 -10.75
CA VAL A 224 -11.73 16.02 -11.50
C VAL A 224 -11.46 16.38 -12.97
N GLU A 225 -11.77 15.44 -13.86
CA GLU A 225 -11.61 15.59 -15.31
C GLU A 225 -12.96 15.73 -15.99
N GLY A 226 -13.06 16.51 -17.07
CA GLY A 226 -14.27 16.67 -17.85
C GLY A 226 -14.88 18.07 -17.74
N ASN A 227 -16.22 18.17 -17.69
CA ASN A 227 -16.91 19.44 -17.68
C ASN A 227 -16.85 20.08 -16.27
N PRO A 228 -16.36 21.34 -16.12
CA PRO A 228 -16.29 21.99 -14.82
C PRO A 228 -17.69 22.33 -14.23
N ASP A 229 -18.72 22.44 -15.08
CA ASP A 229 -20.12 22.68 -14.69
C ASP A 229 -20.93 21.38 -14.78
N ALA A 230 -20.35 20.25 -14.41
CA ALA A 230 -20.97 18.93 -14.55
C ALA A 230 -22.22 18.80 -13.67
N ASP A 231 -23.28 18.23 -14.27
CA ASP A 231 -24.51 17.83 -13.55
C ASP A 231 -24.39 16.36 -13.08
N LEU A 232 -23.40 15.61 -13.62
CA LEU A 232 -23.12 14.22 -13.28
C LEU A 232 -21.62 14.06 -12.97
N LEU A 233 -21.30 13.60 -11.77
CA LEU A 233 -19.96 13.16 -11.40
C LEU A 233 -19.89 11.64 -11.45
N VAL A 234 -19.08 11.10 -12.36
CA VAL A 234 -18.76 9.68 -12.44
C VAL A 234 -17.60 9.40 -11.50
N VAL A 235 -17.71 8.36 -10.68
CA VAL A 235 -16.67 7.99 -9.71
C VAL A 235 -16.17 6.58 -10.00
N GLY A 236 -14.86 6.39 -10.00
CA GLY A 236 -14.25 5.08 -10.23
C GLY A 236 -12.86 4.94 -9.65
N PHE A 237 -12.26 3.76 -9.77
CA PHE A 237 -10.88 3.49 -9.38
C PHE A 237 -10.23 2.40 -10.24
N GLY A 238 -8.90 2.30 -10.19
CA GLY A 238 -8.16 1.21 -10.81
C GLY A 238 -8.29 1.16 -12.34
N GLY A 239 -8.35 -0.04 -12.92
CA GLY A 239 -8.37 -0.28 -14.37
C GLY A 239 -9.60 0.22 -15.10
N THR A 240 -10.59 0.78 -14.41
CA THR A 240 -11.78 1.39 -15.03
C THR A 240 -11.53 2.77 -15.65
N TYR A 241 -10.37 3.40 -15.38
CA TYR A 241 -10.07 4.78 -15.78
C TYR A 241 -10.35 5.07 -17.25
N GLY A 242 -9.75 4.31 -18.15
CA GLY A 242 -9.89 4.57 -19.59
C GLY A 242 -11.32 4.44 -20.10
N HIS A 243 -12.08 3.48 -19.58
CA HIS A 243 -13.49 3.27 -19.95
C HIS A 243 -14.37 4.43 -19.47
N LEU A 244 -14.19 4.86 -18.21
CA LEU A 244 -14.97 5.94 -17.64
C LEU A 244 -14.64 7.27 -18.28
N LEU A 245 -13.35 7.56 -18.55
CA LEU A 245 -12.94 8.78 -19.23
C LEU A 245 -13.50 8.85 -20.64
N SER A 246 -13.49 7.75 -21.39
CA SER A 246 -14.08 7.69 -22.74
C SER A 246 -15.57 7.95 -22.70
N ALA A 247 -16.29 7.34 -21.75
CA ALA A 247 -17.73 7.56 -21.60
C ALA A 247 -18.06 9.02 -21.25
N VAL A 248 -17.32 9.63 -20.31
CA VAL A 248 -17.51 11.04 -19.94
C VAL A 248 -17.24 11.97 -21.13
N ASN A 249 -16.19 11.71 -21.89
CA ASN A 249 -15.88 12.50 -23.09
C ASN A 249 -16.97 12.37 -24.14
N GLU A 250 -17.52 11.18 -24.39
CA GLU A 250 -18.62 10.95 -25.32
C GLU A 250 -19.91 11.66 -24.86
N MET A 251 -20.23 11.57 -23.56
CA MET A 251 -21.37 12.30 -22.98
C MET A 251 -21.26 13.80 -23.22
N ASN A 252 -20.09 14.38 -22.95
CA ASN A 252 -19.83 15.82 -23.13
C ASN A 252 -19.90 16.21 -24.63
N ALA A 253 -19.39 15.37 -25.53
CA ALA A 253 -19.48 15.59 -26.97
C ALA A 253 -20.94 15.58 -27.47
N ASN A 254 -21.84 14.85 -26.81
CA ASN A 254 -23.26 14.78 -27.09
C ASN A 254 -24.09 15.87 -26.36
N GLY A 255 -23.44 16.86 -25.75
CA GLY A 255 -24.10 18.00 -25.12
C GLY A 255 -24.52 17.78 -23.65
N ASN A 256 -24.16 16.64 -23.03
CA ASN A 256 -24.35 16.43 -21.61
C ASN A 256 -23.20 17.10 -20.82
N LYS A 257 -23.40 17.26 -19.51
CA LYS A 257 -22.40 17.83 -18.61
C LYS A 257 -21.96 16.75 -17.61
N ALA A 258 -20.85 16.08 -17.91
CA ALA A 258 -20.32 15.03 -17.07
C ALA A 258 -18.85 15.28 -16.70
N ALA A 259 -18.46 14.86 -15.52
CA ALA A 259 -17.08 14.85 -15.04
C ALA A 259 -16.71 13.50 -14.42
N LEU A 260 -15.42 13.24 -14.27
CA LEU A 260 -14.86 12.02 -13.72
C LEU A 260 -13.97 12.36 -12.51
N ALA A 261 -14.25 11.76 -11.36
CA ALA A 261 -13.35 11.67 -10.23
C ALA A 261 -12.81 10.23 -10.14
N HIS A 262 -11.54 10.03 -10.46
CA HIS A 262 -10.95 8.70 -10.51
C HIS A 262 -9.87 8.52 -9.43
N PHE A 263 -10.09 7.57 -8.53
CA PHE A 263 -9.22 7.34 -7.38
C PHE A 263 -8.05 6.41 -7.73
N LYS A 264 -6.85 6.87 -7.42
CA LYS A 264 -5.62 6.08 -7.38
C LYS A 264 -5.26 5.67 -5.94
N TYR A 265 -5.46 6.56 -4.99
CA TYR A 265 -5.24 6.31 -3.57
C TYR A 265 -6.59 6.02 -2.90
N LEU A 266 -6.71 4.82 -2.33
CA LEU A 266 -7.94 4.30 -1.75
C LEU A 266 -7.88 4.24 -0.21
N ASN A 267 -6.67 4.21 0.35
CA ASN A 267 -6.40 4.38 1.77
C ASN A 267 -4.96 4.90 1.98
N PRO A 268 -4.74 6.10 2.58
CA PRO A 268 -5.78 7.07 2.86
C PRO A 268 -6.37 7.66 1.56
N LEU A 269 -7.58 8.16 1.66
CA LEU A 269 -8.18 8.94 0.56
C LEU A 269 -7.50 10.31 0.44
N PRO A 270 -7.48 10.92 -0.75
CA PRO A 270 -7.06 12.31 -0.94
C PRO A 270 -7.83 13.26 -0.01
N LYS A 271 -7.13 14.28 0.53
CA LYS A 271 -7.73 15.18 1.55
C LYS A 271 -8.91 15.99 1.04
N ASN A 272 -8.93 16.32 -0.25
CA ASN A 272 -10.01 17.06 -0.89
C ASN A 272 -11.20 16.17 -1.31
N THR A 273 -11.22 14.90 -0.96
CA THR A 273 -12.29 13.94 -1.37
C THR A 273 -13.68 14.46 -0.99
N ALA A 274 -13.84 14.95 0.24
CA ALA A 274 -15.15 15.45 0.71
C ALA A 274 -15.61 16.74 0.00
N GLU A 275 -14.68 17.49 -0.58
CA GLU A 275 -15.00 18.70 -1.36
C GLU A 275 -15.39 18.35 -2.80
N VAL A 276 -14.85 17.23 -3.31
CA VAL A 276 -15.09 16.76 -4.67
C VAL A 276 -16.40 15.98 -4.77
N LEU A 277 -16.76 15.18 -3.75
CA LEU A 277 -17.97 14.36 -3.70
C LEU A 277 -19.15 15.06 -3.06
#